data_cdbe7c68619dca1b75d0787023068f14
#
_entry.id   cdbe7c68619dca1b75d0787023068f14
#
_cell.length_a   1.000
_cell.length_b   1.000
_cell.length_c   1.000
_cell.angle_alpha   90.00
_cell.angle_beta   90.00
_cell.angle_gamma   90.00
#
_symmetry.space_group_name_H-M   'P 1'
#
loop_
_entity.id
_entity.type
_entity.pdbx_description
1 polymer ?
#
loop_
_entity_poly.entity_id
_entity_poly.type
_entity_poly.pdbx_seq_one_letter_code
_entity_poly.pdbx_strand_id
1 'polypeptide(L)'
;MHIHVYTVAKATRGLAEYLKSASPLPSCAIAFDSRNKSREFAAVAAEVLAQAGIQVWYYNELTPTPMLSFAVRYLHCSAGIVITASHNPSIYNGYKVYGSDGCQITLETASQIQACIAAQPIFPYETRRKEDCFPIGENLHVIQNDVIEAYYNAILSMNMVRPRVPLHVVYSPLNGTGNKPVREILHRLGIVTTVVPEQECPDGNFPTCPYPNPEDAEAMHCAALLAQKVHADLFLATDPDCDRVGVGIIIDNGVRLFTGNGSSFIRLSVQTAHSTRDNAKIACGHKDYSDNGDGGCSCRILWRRTAECVNGL
;
A
#
# COMPACT_ATOMS: atom_id res chain seq x y z
N MET A 1 18.57 -14.44 -5.90
CA MET A 1 19.47 -13.49 -6.62
C MET A 1 19.57 -12.25 -5.75
N HIS A 2 20.78 -11.90 -5.30
CA HIS A 2 20.93 -10.68 -4.51
C HIS A 2 20.84 -9.46 -5.43
N ILE A 3 19.99 -8.49 -5.06
CA ILE A 3 19.88 -7.23 -5.75
C ILE A 3 21.02 -6.30 -5.28
N HIS A 4 21.66 -5.56 -6.19
CA HIS A 4 22.66 -4.54 -5.88
C HIS A 4 22.70 -3.47 -6.98
N VAL A 5 23.41 -2.39 -6.74
CA VAL A 5 23.43 -1.18 -7.59
C VAL A 5 23.62 -1.48 -9.08
N TYR A 6 24.52 -2.41 -9.43
CA TYR A 6 24.79 -2.77 -10.83
C TYR A 6 23.60 -3.48 -11.49
N THR A 7 22.93 -4.37 -10.77
CA THR A 7 21.74 -5.08 -11.29
C THR A 7 20.55 -4.14 -11.40
N VAL A 8 20.37 -3.22 -10.46
CA VAL A 8 19.37 -2.15 -10.55
C VAL A 8 19.65 -1.24 -11.73
N ALA A 9 20.90 -0.76 -11.89
CA ALA A 9 21.29 0.09 -13.02
C ALA A 9 21.04 -0.60 -14.35
N LYS A 10 21.42 -1.88 -14.48
CA LYS A 10 21.16 -2.68 -15.69
C LYS A 10 19.68 -2.81 -16.00
N ALA A 11 18.87 -3.18 -14.99
CA ALA A 11 17.42 -3.31 -15.12
C ALA A 11 16.77 -1.99 -15.54
N THR A 12 17.20 -0.89 -14.92
CA THR A 12 16.69 0.44 -15.23
C THR A 12 17.10 0.94 -16.63
N ARG A 13 18.30 0.62 -17.11
CA ARG A 13 18.68 0.91 -18.51
C ARG A 13 17.78 0.19 -19.50
N GLY A 14 17.50 -1.10 -19.26
CA GLY A 14 16.59 -1.85 -20.11
C GLY A 14 15.17 -1.29 -20.10
N LEU A 15 14.66 -0.90 -18.91
CA LEU A 15 13.38 -0.22 -18.79
C LEU A 15 13.39 1.13 -19.54
N ALA A 16 14.47 1.91 -19.45
CA ALA A 16 14.62 3.19 -20.16
C ALA A 16 14.51 3.01 -21.67
N GLU A 17 15.18 2.01 -22.25
CA GLU A 17 15.10 1.71 -23.69
C GLU A 17 13.67 1.30 -24.10
N TYR A 18 13.02 0.46 -23.31
CA TYR A 18 11.61 0.11 -23.54
C TYR A 18 10.71 1.35 -23.54
N LEU A 19 10.84 2.22 -22.52
CA LEU A 19 9.99 3.41 -22.39
C LEU A 19 10.20 4.40 -23.54
N LYS A 20 11.43 4.60 -23.99
CA LYS A 20 11.73 5.43 -25.16
C LYS A 20 11.14 4.88 -26.46
N SER A 21 11.05 3.57 -26.60
CA SER A 21 10.41 2.95 -27.77
C SER A 21 8.88 3.06 -27.74
N ALA A 22 8.30 3.14 -26.53
CA ALA A 22 6.85 3.17 -26.33
C ALA A 22 6.27 4.59 -26.25
N SER A 23 7.05 5.61 -25.92
CA SER A 23 6.59 6.99 -25.75
C SER A 23 7.65 8.01 -26.20
N PRO A 24 7.24 9.08 -26.91
CA PRO A 24 8.15 10.16 -27.30
C PRO A 24 8.61 11.03 -26.12
N LEU A 25 7.83 11.11 -25.06
CA LEU A 25 8.12 11.86 -23.83
C LEU A 25 7.90 10.95 -22.61
N PRO A 26 8.81 9.97 -22.39
CA PRO A 26 8.63 9.03 -21.32
C PRO A 26 8.86 9.66 -19.94
N SER A 27 8.07 9.24 -18.98
CA SER A 27 8.20 9.65 -17.58
C SER A 27 8.02 8.45 -16.64
N CYS A 28 8.60 8.52 -15.45
CA CYS A 28 8.55 7.42 -14.49
C CYS A 28 8.42 7.94 -13.06
N ALA A 29 7.50 7.37 -12.28
CA ALA A 29 7.39 7.62 -10.85
C ALA A 29 8.21 6.58 -10.07
N ILE A 30 8.83 6.97 -8.93
CA ILE A 30 9.66 6.09 -8.11
C ILE A 30 9.27 6.19 -6.64
N ALA A 31 9.09 5.04 -6.00
CA ALA A 31 8.89 4.88 -4.56
C ALA A 31 9.79 3.76 -4.00
N PHE A 32 9.93 3.71 -2.68
CA PHE A 32 10.72 2.71 -1.99
C PHE A 32 10.20 2.47 -0.58
N ASP A 33 10.45 1.27 -0.05
CA ASP A 33 10.06 0.85 1.28
C ASP A 33 11.17 1.06 2.34
N SER A 34 10.93 0.54 3.56
CA SER A 34 11.85 0.65 4.70
C SER A 34 13.05 -0.30 4.64
N ARG A 35 13.11 -1.22 3.68
CA ARG A 35 14.17 -2.23 3.59
C ARG A 35 15.54 -1.61 3.42
N ASN A 36 16.53 -2.31 3.95
CA ASN A 36 17.93 -1.92 3.79
C ASN A 36 18.25 -1.70 2.31
N LYS A 37 18.86 -0.55 2.00
CA LYS A 37 19.26 -0.11 0.65
C LYS A 37 18.11 0.23 -0.32
N SER A 38 16.84 0.15 0.08
CA SER A 38 15.74 0.52 -0.83
C SER A 38 15.88 1.95 -1.35
N ARG A 39 16.22 2.91 -0.48
CA ARG A 39 16.50 4.31 -0.87
C ARG A 39 17.67 4.42 -1.84
N GLU A 40 18.78 3.69 -1.58
CA GLU A 40 19.95 3.68 -2.47
C GLU A 40 19.58 3.16 -3.86
N PHE A 41 18.85 2.05 -3.94
CA PHE A 41 18.44 1.46 -5.21
C PHE A 41 17.43 2.35 -5.97
N ALA A 42 16.53 3.02 -5.26
CA ALA A 42 15.61 4.00 -5.85
C ALA A 42 16.40 5.19 -6.46
N ALA A 43 17.42 5.68 -5.75
CA ALA A 43 18.28 6.75 -6.24
C ALA A 43 19.10 6.32 -7.47
N VAL A 44 19.59 5.07 -7.52
CA VAL A 44 20.24 4.50 -8.73
C VAL A 44 19.27 4.48 -9.91
N ALA A 45 18.04 4.02 -9.68
CA ALA A 45 17.02 3.99 -10.73
C ALA A 45 16.70 5.41 -11.25
N ALA A 46 16.55 6.38 -10.34
CA ALA A 46 16.31 7.78 -10.70
C ALA A 46 17.46 8.36 -11.53
N GLU A 47 18.71 8.11 -11.12
CA GLU A 47 19.90 8.59 -11.84
C GLU A 47 19.99 8.01 -13.26
N VAL A 48 19.78 6.72 -13.42
CA VAL A 48 19.84 6.03 -14.71
C VAL A 48 18.75 6.52 -15.66
N LEU A 49 17.52 6.69 -15.18
CA LEU A 49 16.42 7.21 -15.99
C LEU A 49 16.66 8.66 -16.41
N ALA A 50 17.12 9.51 -15.50
CA ALA A 50 17.41 10.91 -15.79
C ALA A 50 18.56 11.05 -16.81
N GLN A 51 19.64 10.23 -16.69
CA GLN A 51 20.73 10.18 -17.67
C GLN A 51 20.25 9.72 -19.05
N ALA A 52 19.21 8.89 -19.10
CA ALA A 52 18.56 8.47 -20.34
C ALA A 52 17.62 9.53 -20.93
N GLY A 53 17.44 10.69 -20.29
CA GLY A 53 16.56 11.77 -20.73
C GLY A 53 15.07 11.57 -20.36
N ILE A 54 14.78 10.65 -19.45
CA ILE A 54 13.42 10.38 -18.97
C ILE A 54 13.08 11.31 -17.81
N GLN A 55 11.88 11.87 -17.79
CA GLN A 55 11.37 12.66 -16.68
C GLN A 55 11.07 11.73 -15.49
N VAL A 56 11.65 12.03 -14.33
CA VAL A 56 11.55 11.22 -13.13
C VAL A 56 10.85 11.98 -12.02
N TRP A 57 9.76 11.40 -11.52
CA TRP A 57 9.05 11.85 -10.33
C TRP A 57 9.36 10.89 -9.18
N TYR A 58 9.88 11.35 -8.06
CA TYR A 58 10.25 10.45 -6.97
C TYR A 58 9.76 10.95 -5.62
N TYR A 59 9.40 10.00 -4.76
CA TYR A 59 9.16 10.28 -3.35
C TYR A 59 10.49 10.39 -2.61
N ASN A 60 10.66 11.45 -1.85
CA ASN A 60 11.87 11.66 -1.06
C ASN A 60 11.85 10.91 0.30
N GLU A 61 10.70 10.36 0.68
CA GLU A 61 10.50 9.58 1.90
C GLU A 61 9.97 8.18 1.54
N LEU A 62 10.01 7.28 2.54
CA LEU A 62 9.39 5.96 2.46
C LEU A 62 7.92 6.08 2.05
N THR A 63 7.51 5.31 1.05
CA THR A 63 6.20 5.50 0.47
C THR A 63 5.53 4.15 0.15
N PRO A 64 4.26 3.97 0.53
CA PRO A 64 3.48 2.80 0.18
C PRO A 64 3.37 2.55 -1.32
N THR A 65 3.36 1.28 -1.70
CA THR A 65 3.11 0.84 -3.09
C THR A 65 1.81 1.41 -3.68
N PRO A 66 0.67 1.48 -2.96
CA PRO A 66 -0.54 2.13 -3.47
C PRO A 66 -0.39 3.62 -3.80
N MET A 67 0.45 4.34 -3.07
CA MET A 67 0.73 5.75 -3.37
C MET A 67 1.54 5.89 -4.67
N LEU A 68 2.47 4.97 -4.96
CA LEU A 68 3.14 4.92 -6.26
C LEU A 68 2.13 4.71 -7.39
N SER A 69 1.27 3.69 -7.26
CA SER A 69 0.22 3.40 -8.25
C SER A 69 -0.67 4.63 -8.53
N PHE A 70 -1.03 5.36 -7.49
CA PHE A 70 -1.78 6.60 -7.61
C PHE A 70 -0.98 7.69 -8.33
N ALA A 71 0.28 7.92 -7.94
CA ALA A 71 1.13 8.95 -8.52
C ALA A 71 1.39 8.70 -10.02
N VAL A 72 1.59 7.44 -10.44
CA VAL A 72 1.73 7.10 -11.87
C VAL A 72 0.55 7.60 -12.67
N ARG A 73 -0.67 7.37 -12.20
CA ARG A 73 -1.90 7.80 -12.89
C ARG A 73 -2.14 9.31 -12.78
N TYR A 74 -1.93 9.87 -11.59
CA TYR A 74 -2.17 11.28 -11.31
C TYR A 74 -1.23 12.21 -12.07
N LEU A 75 0.05 11.82 -12.18
CA LEU A 75 1.09 12.55 -12.91
C LEU A 75 1.21 12.13 -14.38
N HIS A 76 0.34 11.23 -14.85
CA HIS A 76 0.36 10.68 -16.21
C HIS A 76 1.73 10.10 -16.60
N CYS A 77 2.39 9.42 -15.66
CA CYS A 77 3.67 8.79 -15.94
C CYS A 77 3.51 7.58 -16.86
N SER A 78 4.51 7.34 -17.71
CA SER A 78 4.56 6.16 -18.60
C SER A 78 4.78 4.87 -17.83
N ALA A 79 5.44 4.95 -16.66
CA ALA A 79 5.72 3.80 -15.80
C ALA A 79 5.89 4.22 -14.33
N GLY A 80 5.93 3.23 -13.45
CA GLY A 80 6.33 3.37 -12.05
C GLY A 80 7.33 2.32 -11.62
N ILE A 81 8.18 2.64 -10.67
CA ILE A 81 9.12 1.72 -10.02
C ILE A 81 8.89 1.77 -8.51
N VAL A 82 8.76 0.62 -7.87
CA VAL A 82 8.86 0.52 -6.42
C VAL A 82 9.97 -0.44 -6.03
N ILE A 83 10.85 0.03 -5.14
CA ILE A 83 11.92 -0.79 -4.58
C ILE A 83 11.42 -1.39 -3.27
N THR A 84 11.05 -2.66 -3.34
CA THR A 84 10.47 -3.43 -2.23
C THR A 84 10.53 -4.92 -2.51
N ALA A 85 10.62 -5.72 -1.46
CA ALA A 85 10.34 -7.15 -1.50
C ALA A 85 9.06 -7.50 -0.72
N SER A 86 8.15 -6.53 -0.50
CA SER A 86 6.89 -6.71 0.22
C SER A 86 7.10 -7.33 1.61
N HIS A 87 6.49 -8.45 1.91
CA HIS A 87 6.54 -9.17 3.18
C HIS A 87 7.69 -10.19 3.30
N ASN A 88 8.58 -10.29 2.30
CA ASN A 88 9.71 -11.22 2.37
C ASN A 88 10.70 -10.85 3.51
N PRO A 89 11.54 -11.79 3.99
CA PRO A 89 12.57 -11.52 4.99
C PRO A 89 13.47 -10.34 4.65
N SER A 90 14.07 -9.74 5.66
CA SER A 90 14.92 -8.53 5.58
C SER A 90 16.11 -8.62 4.62
N ILE A 91 16.63 -9.84 4.40
CA ILE A 91 17.76 -10.11 3.50
C ILE A 91 17.41 -9.91 2.00
N TYR A 92 16.11 -9.87 1.68
CA TYR A 92 15.65 -9.69 0.30
C TYR A 92 15.29 -8.24 0.04
N ASN A 93 15.50 -7.81 -1.20
CA ASN A 93 14.94 -6.60 -1.76
C ASN A 93 14.49 -6.89 -3.20
N GLY A 94 13.71 -5.99 -3.79
CA GLY A 94 13.12 -6.22 -5.10
C GLY A 94 12.95 -4.93 -5.92
N TYR A 95 12.66 -5.13 -7.20
CA TYR A 95 12.43 -4.07 -8.18
C TYR A 95 11.15 -4.42 -8.93
N LYS A 96 10.06 -3.75 -8.59
CA LYS A 96 8.75 -3.95 -9.23
C LYS A 96 8.48 -2.81 -10.20
N VAL A 97 7.94 -3.13 -11.38
CA VAL A 97 7.56 -2.17 -12.43
C VAL A 97 6.06 -2.11 -12.57
N TYR A 98 5.55 -0.90 -12.71
CA TYR A 98 4.13 -0.57 -12.91
C TYR A 98 3.96 0.10 -14.26
N GLY A 99 2.85 -0.19 -14.95
CA GLY A 99 2.46 0.46 -16.19
C GLY A 99 1.80 1.82 -15.96
N SER A 100 1.49 2.53 -17.04
CA SER A 100 0.82 3.85 -17.01
C SER A 100 -0.59 3.80 -16.39
N ASP A 101 -1.20 2.62 -16.32
CA ASP A 101 -2.47 2.36 -15.64
C ASP A 101 -2.34 2.27 -14.11
N GLY A 102 -1.10 2.32 -13.58
CA GLY A 102 -0.79 2.16 -12.16
C GLY A 102 -0.86 0.72 -11.67
N CYS A 103 -1.01 -0.28 -12.55
CA CYS A 103 -0.95 -1.69 -12.21
C CYS A 103 0.45 -2.26 -12.43
N GLN A 104 0.79 -3.33 -11.72
CA GLN A 104 2.02 -4.06 -12.01
C GLN A 104 1.95 -4.62 -13.44
N ILE A 105 3.05 -4.50 -14.20
CA ILE A 105 3.11 -4.89 -15.61
C ILE A 105 2.73 -6.33 -15.85
N THR A 106 2.13 -6.59 -17.02
CA THR A 106 1.76 -7.94 -17.46
C THR A 106 3.00 -8.77 -17.81
N LEU A 107 2.83 -10.10 -17.90
CA LEU A 107 3.91 -11.00 -18.31
C LEU A 107 4.45 -10.67 -19.72
N GLU A 108 3.58 -10.23 -20.62
CA GLU A 108 3.96 -9.83 -21.98
C GLU A 108 4.88 -8.59 -21.94
N THR A 109 4.45 -7.53 -21.24
CA THR A 109 5.27 -6.32 -21.04
C THR A 109 6.58 -6.64 -20.33
N ALA A 110 6.54 -7.50 -19.31
CA ALA A 110 7.72 -7.94 -18.59
C ALA A 110 8.73 -8.64 -19.52
N SER A 111 8.26 -9.48 -20.45
CA SER A 111 9.11 -10.16 -21.42
C SER A 111 9.79 -9.18 -22.39
N GLN A 112 9.09 -8.15 -22.84
CA GLN A 112 9.65 -7.09 -23.69
C GLN A 112 10.74 -6.30 -22.95
N ILE A 113 10.47 -5.90 -21.69
CA ILE A 113 11.44 -5.21 -20.85
C ILE A 113 12.65 -6.12 -20.57
N GLN A 114 12.44 -7.40 -20.30
CA GLN A 114 13.53 -8.36 -20.08
C GLN A 114 14.45 -8.49 -21.31
N ALA A 115 13.90 -8.47 -22.52
CA ALA A 115 14.69 -8.46 -23.75
C ALA A 115 15.58 -7.20 -23.82
N CYS A 116 15.04 -6.03 -23.50
CA CYS A 116 15.81 -4.80 -23.41
C CYS A 116 16.90 -4.87 -22.30
N ILE A 117 16.58 -5.45 -21.13
CA ILE A 117 17.55 -5.64 -20.04
C ILE A 117 18.68 -6.59 -20.46
N ALA A 118 18.36 -7.67 -21.17
CA ALA A 118 19.36 -8.64 -21.62
C ALA A 118 20.41 -8.00 -22.53
N ALA A 119 20.00 -7.05 -23.37
CA ALA A 119 20.90 -6.31 -24.27
C ALA A 119 21.81 -5.30 -23.55
N GLN A 120 21.53 -4.93 -22.28
CA GLN A 120 22.31 -3.96 -21.55
C GLN A 120 23.56 -4.57 -20.92
N PRO A 121 24.72 -3.89 -20.97
CA PRO A 121 25.89 -4.31 -20.21
C PRO A 121 25.64 -4.13 -18.71
N ILE A 122 26.28 -4.97 -17.90
CA ILE A 122 26.24 -4.80 -16.45
C ILE A 122 27.18 -3.67 -15.99
N PHE A 123 28.32 -3.50 -16.66
CA PHE A 123 29.32 -2.49 -16.42
C PHE A 123 29.57 -1.67 -17.70
N PRO A 124 30.12 -0.43 -17.57
CA PRO A 124 30.28 0.33 -16.34
C PRO A 124 28.94 0.91 -15.83
N TYR A 125 28.86 1.12 -14.53
CA TYR A 125 27.91 2.02 -13.91
C TYR A 125 28.71 3.01 -13.06
N GLU A 126 28.69 4.24 -13.47
CA GLU A 126 29.34 5.36 -12.77
C GLU A 126 28.26 6.27 -12.19
N THR A 127 28.29 6.48 -10.90
CA THR A 127 27.40 7.41 -10.23
C THR A 127 28.00 8.79 -10.08
N ARG A 128 27.20 9.82 -10.27
CA ARG A 128 27.53 11.22 -9.97
C ARG A 128 26.92 11.71 -8.67
N ARG A 129 26.11 10.88 -8.02
CA ARG A 129 25.45 11.19 -6.75
C ARG A 129 26.34 10.85 -5.55
N LYS A 130 26.06 11.48 -4.40
CA LYS A 130 26.55 11.02 -3.10
C LYS A 130 25.73 9.78 -2.67
N GLU A 131 26.34 8.89 -1.91
CA GLU A 131 25.65 7.74 -1.33
C GLU A 131 24.36 8.20 -0.63
N ASP A 132 23.30 7.40 -0.76
CA ASP A 132 21.98 7.60 -0.17
C ASP A 132 21.23 8.92 -0.52
N CYS A 133 21.78 9.72 -1.46
CA CYS A 133 21.11 10.91 -1.95
C CYS A 133 20.50 10.66 -3.34
N PHE A 134 19.30 11.21 -3.56
CA PHE A 134 18.78 11.29 -4.92
C PHE A 134 19.63 12.26 -5.73
N PRO A 135 19.83 11.96 -7.02
CA PRO A 135 20.56 12.85 -7.91
C PRO A 135 19.82 14.18 -8.08
N ILE A 136 20.55 15.21 -8.50
CA ILE A 136 20.00 16.53 -8.82
C ILE A 136 20.09 16.73 -10.33
N GLY A 137 19.03 17.17 -10.97
CA GLY A 137 19.01 17.44 -12.42
C GLY A 137 17.66 17.97 -12.88
N GLU A 138 17.63 18.51 -14.09
CA GLU A 138 16.44 19.12 -14.69
C GLU A 138 15.30 18.12 -14.91
N ASN A 139 15.60 16.84 -15.09
CA ASN A 139 14.63 15.76 -15.30
C ASN A 139 14.20 15.07 -13.99
N LEU A 140 14.54 15.62 -12.83
CA LEU A 140 14.30 15.01 -11.52
C LEU A 140 13.40 15.89 -10.68
N HIS A 141 12.23 15.38 -10.35
CA HIS A 141 11.19 16.11 -9.65
C HIS A 141 10.78 15.34 -8.39
N VAL A 142 10.83 16.02 -7.26
CA VAL A 142 10.27 15.48 -6.01
C VAL A 142 8.75 15.54 -6.08
N ILE A 143 8.08 14.43 -5.80
CA ILE A 143 6.62 14.40 -5.64
C ILE A 143 6.26 15.22 -4.42
N GLN A 144 5.47 16.28 -4.64
CA GLN A 144 5.12 17.26 -3.63
C GLN A 144 3.85 16.87 -2.86
N ASN A 145 3.55 17.66 -1.83
CA ASN A 145 2.45 17.40 -0.91
C ASN A 145 1.06 17.48 -1.57
N ASP A 146 0.90 18.17 -2.69
CA ASP A 146 -0.33 18.22 -3.46
C ASP A 146 -0.76 16.84 -4.00
N VAL A 147 0.19 16.04 -4.49
CA VAL A 147 -0.07 14.66 -4.94
C VAL A 147 -0.44 13.77 -3.74
N ILE A 148 0.24 13.94 -2.60
CA ILE A 148 -0.04 13.20 -1.36
C ILE A 148 -1.45 13.53 -0.85
N GLU A 149 -1.82 14.79 -0.81
CA GLU A 149 -3.16 15.23 -0.42
C GLU A 149 -4.24 14.75 -1.41
N ALA A 150 -3.95 14.76 -2.71
CA ALA A 150 -4.86 14.21 -3.71
C ALA A 150 -5.10 12.71 -3.48
N TYR A 151 -4.07 11.94 -3.09
CA TYR A 151 -4.20 10.54 -2.72
C TYR A 151 -5.11 10.35 -1.50
N TYR A 152 -4.88 11.10 -0.41
CA TYR A 152 -5.73 11.01 0.77
C TYR A 152 -7.18 11.38 0.46
N ASN A 153 -7.41 12.44 -0.30
CA ASN A 153 -8.75 12.85 -0.70
C ASN A 153 -9.43 11.80 -1.58
N ALA A 154 -8.70 11.14 -2.48
CA ALA A 154 -9.24 10.04 -3.28
C ALA A 154 -9.70 8.86 -2.40
N ILE A 155 -8.91 8.46 -1.39
CA ILE A 155 -9.29 7.41 -0.44
C ILE A 155 -10.52 7.83 0.38
N LEU A 156 -10.51 9.04 0.91
CA LEU A 156 -11.62 9.54 1.74
C LEU A 156 -12.91 9.69 0.95
N SER A 157 -12.83 10.00 -0.35
CA SER A 157 -14.00 10.04 -1.24
C SER A 157 -14.62 8.68 -1.50
N MET A 158 -13.83 7.59 -1.41
CA MET A 158 -14.34 6.22 -1.51
C MET A 158 -14.98 5.73 -0.21
N ASN A 159 -14.91 6.52 0.86
CA ASN A 159 -15.43 6.15 2.15
C ASN A 159 -16.96 6.16 2.13
N MET A 160 -17.55 4.99 2.23
CA MET A 160 -19.00 4.81 2.18
C MET A 160 -19.64 4.82 3.57
N VAL A 161 -18.85 4.63 4.63
CA VAL A 161 -19.39 4.53 6.00
C VAL A 161 -18.44 5.23 6.97
N ARG A 162 -18.94 6.25 7.66
CA ARG A 162 -18.24 6.79 8.83
C ARG A 162 -18.66 6.02 10.08
N PRO A 163 -17.73 5.70 11.00
CA PRO A 163 -18.10 5.13 12.28
C PRO A 163 -19.13 6.00 12.98
N ARG A 164 -20.22 5.39 13.47
CA ARG A 164 -21.26 6.10 14.23
C ARG A 164 -20.93 6.26 15.72
N VAL A 165 -19.95 5.48 16.17
CA VAL A 165 -19.42 5.48 17.53
C VAL A 165 -17.91 5.67 17.46
N PRO A 166 -17.26 6.26 18.48
CA PRO A 166 -15.82 6.29 18.57
C PRO A 166 -15.26 4.88 18.43
N LEU A 167 -14.32 4.69 17.52
CA LEU A 167 -13.64 3.43 17.28
C LEU A 167 -12.20 3.57 17.74
N HIS A 168 -11.73 2.63 18.56
CA HIS A 168 -10.34 2.56 18.99
C HIS A 168 -9.61 1.41 18.27
N VAL A 169 -8.58 1.74 17.50
CA VAL A 169 -7.83 0.81 16.69
C VAL A 169 -6.38 0.76 17.16
N VAL A 170 -5.85 -0.45 17.37
CA VAL A 170 -4.40 -0.63 17.45
C VAL A 170 -3.85 -0.88 16.05
N TYR A 171 -2.79 -0.18 15.69
CA TYR A 171 -2.17 -0.28 14.38
C TYR A 171 -0.68 -0.63 14.46
N SER A 172 -0.24 -1.57 13.64
CA SER A 172 1.17 -1.85 13.41
C SER A 172 1.54 -1.64 11.95
N PRO A 173 2.50 -0.75 11.64
CA PRO A 173 3.08 -0.64 10.30
C PRO A 173 4.12 -1.74 10.00
N LEU A 174 4.40 -2.68 10.91
CA LEU A 174 5.46 -3.69 10.81
C LEU A 174 6.80 -3.10 10.36
N ASN A 175 7.21 -1.99 10.99
CA ASN A 175 8.42 -1.22 10.66
C ASN A 175 8.46 -0.72 9.19
N GLY A 176 7.31 -0.62 8.53
CA GLY A 176 7.16 -0.30 7.11
C GLY A 176 6.69 1.12 6.81
N THR A 177 6.25 1.30 5.56
CA THR A 177 5.87 2.60 4.98
C THR A 177 4.50 3.10 5.44
N GLY A 178 3.65 2.22 5.99
CA GLY A 178 2.28 2.54 6.37
C GLY A 178 2.15 3.50 7.56
N ASN A 179 3.20 3.69 8.36
CA ASN A 179 3.15 4.47 9.61
C ASN A 179 2.48 5.84 9.44
N LYS A 180 3.02 6.69 8.57
CA LYS A 180 2.47 8.05 8.35
C LYS A 180 1.11 8.00 7.63
N PRO A 181 0.97 7.38 6.43
CA PRO A 181 -0.24 7.53 5.62
C PRO A 181 -1.46 6.81 6.21
N VAL A 182 -1.30 5.63 6.80
CA VAL A 182 -2.44 4.92 7.41
C VAL A 182 -2.95 5.68 8.63
N ARG A 183 -2.05 6.16 9.49
CA ARG A 183 -2.42 6.97 10.66
C ARG A 183 -3.15 8.26 10.27
N GLU A 184 -2.67 8.93 9.22
CA GLU A 184 -3.29 10.15 8.70
C GLU A 184 -4.73 9.88 8.22
N ILE A 185 -4.94 8.79 7.47
CA ILE A 185 -6.29 8.40 7.02
C ILE A 185 -7.19 8.04 8.21
N LEU A 186 -6.70 7.26 9.17
CA LEU A 186 -7.48 6.89 10.36
C LEU A 186 -7.85 8.15 11.18
N HIS A 187 -6.91 9.08 11.34
CA HIS A 187 -7.16 10.36 12.00
C HIS A 187 -8.24 11.20 11.28
N ARG A 188 -8.16 11.33 9.94
CA ARG A 188 -9.18 12.05 9.15
C ARG A 188 -10.56 11.39 9.20
N LEU A 189 -10.62 10.10 9.47
CA LEU A 189 -11.86 9.36 9.71
C LEU A 189 -12.39 9.50 11.14
N GLY A 190 -11.67 10.17 12.05
CA GLY A 190 -12.03 10.34 13.45
C GLY A 190 -11.82 9.06 14.28
N ILE A 191 -10.94 8.17 13.84
CA ILE A 191 -10.62 6.91 14.52
C ILE A 191 -9.48 7.13 15.51
N VAL A 192 -9.68 6.74 16.77
CA VAL A 192 -8.63 6.75 17.80
C VAL A 192 -7.64 5.64 17.49
N THR A 193 -6.37 5.98 17.31
CA THR A 193 -5.34 5.03 16.91
C THR A 193 -4.22 4.96 17.94
N THR A 194 -3.93 3.75 18.44
CA THR A 194 -2.74 3.44 19.24
C THR A 194 -1.78 2.62 18.39
N VAL A 195 -0.55 3.11 18.21
CA VAL A 195 0.46 2.42 17.39
C VAL A 195 1.30 1.49 18.25
N VAL A 196 1.69 0.32 17.70
CA VAL A 196 2.62 -0.62 18.36
C VAL A 196 4.02 0.02 18.41
N PRO A 197 4.53 0.39 19.58
CA PRO A 197 5.76 1.19 19.69
C PRO A 197 6.99 0.51 19.09
N GLU A 198 7.12 -0.80 19.25
CA GLU A 198 8.26 -1.60 18.79
C GLU A 198 8.30 -1.73 17.26
N GLN A 199 7.17 -1.48 16.61
CA GLN A 199 6.99 -1.62 15.15
C GLN A 199 6.69 -0.30 14.45
N GLU A 200 6.61 0.81 15.20
CA GLU A 200 6.26 2.13 14.68
C GLU A 200 7.33 2.68 13.73
N CYS A 201 8.59 2.69 14.21
CA CYS A 201 9.68 3.25 13.42
C CYS A 201 10.08 2.33 12.27
N PRO A 202 10.30 2.87 11.06
CA PRO A 202 10.83 2.10 9.94
C PRO A 202 12.17 1.44 10.29
N ASP A 203 12.26 0.13 10.07
CA ASP A 203 13.51 -0.63 10.26
C ASP A 203 13.56 -1.79 9.25
N GLY A 204 14.54 -1.75 8.33
CA GLY A 204 14.71 -2.76 7.29
C GLY A 204 15.18 -4.13 7.81
N ASN A 205 15.51 -4.26 9.09
CA ASN A 205 15.86 -5.54 9.71
C ASN A 205 14.65 -6.28 10.28
N PHE A 206 13.50 -5.60 10.46
CA PHE A 206 12.27 -6.16 11.04
C PHE A 206 12.49 -6.94 12.34
N PRO A 207 13.04 -6.28 13.40
CA PRO A 207 13.57 -6.96 14.59
C PRO A 207 12.52 -7.76 15.37
N THR A 208 11.26 -7.37 15.30
CA THR A 208 10.15 -8.01 16.02
C THR A 208 9.38 -9.01 15.17
N CYS A 209 9.61 -9.03 13.85
CA CYS A 209 8.87 -9.86 12.91
C CYS A 209 9.72 -10.18 11.67
N PRO A 210 10.54 -11.25 11.68
CA PRO A 210 11.42 -11.61 10.56
C PRO A 210 10.67 -11.84 9.23
N TYR A 211 9.40 -12.21 9.30
CA TYR A 211 8.47 -12.33 8.17
C TYR A 211 7.31 -11.36 8.37
N PRO A 212 7.44 -10.10 7.91
CA PRO A 212 6.44 -9.05 8.17
C PRO A 212 5.21 -9.19 7.26
N ASN A 213 4.56 -10.36 7.30
CA ASN A 213 3.34 -10.68 6.58
C ASN A 213 2.14 -10.57 7.52
N PRO A 214 1.26 -9.58 7.36
CA PRO A 214 0.12 -9.36 8.24
C PRO A 214 -0.96 -10.45 8.16
N GLU A 215 -0.83 -11.43 7.27
CA GLU A 215 -1.69 -12.62 7.25
C GLU A 215 -1.23 -13.67 8.26
N ASP A 216 0.01 -13.57 8.78
CA ASP A 216 0.57 -14.50 9.73
C ASP A 216 0.30 -14.06 11.19
N ALA A 217 -0.10 -15.02 12.02
CA ALA A 217 -0.41 -14.75 13.43
C ALA A 217 0.79 -14.19 14.22
N GLU A 218 2.01 -14.59 13.86
CA GLU A 218 3.24 -14.10 14.47
C GLU A 218 3.44 -12.60 14.22
N ALA A 219 3.21 -12.14 12.98
CA ALA A 219 3.28 -10.73 12.64
C ALA A 219 2.25 -9.88 13.38
N MET A 220 1.07 -10.44 13.62
CA MET A 220 -0.03 -9.78 14.32
C MET A 220 0.09 -9.81 15.86
N HIS A 221 1.05 -10.56 16.39
CA HIS A 221 1.15 -10.84 17.84
C HIS A 221 1.29 -9.58 18.69
N CYS A 222 2.22 -8.67 18.34
CA CYS A 222 2.44 -7.43 19.10
C CYS A 222 1.19 -6.55 19.09
N ALA A 223 0.52 -6.43 17.94
CA ALA A 223 -0.70 -5.66 17.82
C ALA A 223 -1.85 -6.26 18.64
N ALA A 224 -1.98 -7.59 18.66
CA ALA A 224 -2.99 -8.30 19.46
C ALA A 224 -2.77 -8.10 20.97
N LEU A 225 -1.53 -8.24 21.45
CA LEU A 225 -1.19 -8.01 22.87
C LEU A 225 -1.51 -6.56 23.30
N LEU A 226 -1.10 -5.60 22.48
CA LEU A 226 -1.38 -4.19 22.78
C LEU A 226 -2.88 -3.91 22.74
N ALA A 227 -3.63 -4.47 21.79
CA ALA A 227 -5.08 -4.30 21.68
C ALA A 227 -5.81 -4.83 22.91
N GLN A 228 -5.39 -5.99 23.45
CA GLN A 228 -5.91 -6.51 24.71
C GLN A 228 -5.62 -5.56 25.88
N LYS A 229 -4.40 -5.06 25.98
CA LYS A 229 -3.95 -4.17 27.05
C LYS A 229 -4.71 -2.84 27.09
N VAL A 230 -5.01 -2.26 25.92
CA VAL A 230 -5.66 -0.96 25.81
C VAL A 230 -7.17 -1.07 25.56
N HIS A 231 -7.72 -2.29 25.56
CA HIS A 231 -9.13 -2.57 25.26
C HIS A 231 -9.59 -1.95 23.94
N ALA A 232 -8.80 -2.13 22.88
CA ALA A 232 -9.15 -1.65 21.54
C ALA A 232 -10.25 -2.50 20.91
N ASP A 233 -11.08 -1.90 20.04
CA ASP A 233 -12.16 -2.58 19.32
C ASP A 233 -11.63 -3.57 18.29
N LEU A 234 -10.51 -3.20 17.63
CA LEU A 234 -9.85 -4.04 16.65
C LEU A 234 -8.36 -3.66 16.53
N PHE A 235 -7.59 -4.51 15.88
CA PHE A 235 -6.21 -4.22 15.54
C PHE A 235 -5.92 -4.53 14.08
N LEU A 236 -5.01 -3.74 13.51
CA LEU A 236 -4.57 -3.79 12.11
C LEU A 236 -3.07 -3.89 12.02
N ALA A 237 -2.57 -4.57 11.01
CA ALA A 237 -1.18 -4.43 10.58
C ALA A 237 -1.08 -4.34 9.05
N THR A 238 -0.06 -3.64 8.56
CA THR A 238 0.28 -3.59 7.14
C THR A 238 1.68 -4.12 6.93
N ASP A 239 1.92 -4.76 5.78
CA ASP A 239 3.27 -5.18 5.41
C ASP A 239 4.19 -3.99 5.07
N PRO A 240 5.50 -4.19 4.90
CA PRO A 240 6.46 -3.08 4.76
C PRO A 240 6.19 -2.11 3.62
N ASP A 241 5.64 -2.55 2.49
CA ASP A 241 5.25 -1.69 1.36
C ASP A 241 3.76 -1.34 1.35
N CYS A 242 3.04 -1.74 2.42
CA CYS A 242 1.67 -1.34 2.74
C CYS A 242 0.66 -1.61 1.60
N ASP A 243 0.81 -2.75 0.91
CA ASP A 243 -0.16 -3.23 -0.09
C ASP A 243 -1.01 -4.39 0.45
N ARG A 244 -0.72 -4.88 1.67
CA ARG A 244 -1.50 -5.88 2.41
C ARG A 244 -1.96 -5.35 3.75
N VAL A 245 -3.08 -5.88 4.24
CA VAL A 245 -3.60 -5.58 5.57
C VAL A 245 -4.07 -6.85 6.29
N GLY A 246 -3.61 -7.02 7.52
CA GLY A 246 -4.16 -7.98 8.48
C GLY A 246 -5.11 -7.28 9.43
N VAL A 247 -6.19 -7.95 9.78
CA VAL A 247 -7.23 -7.45 10.69
C VAL A 247 -7.50 -8.48 11.75
N GLY A 248 -7.64 -8.05 12.99
CA GLY A 248 -8.07 -8.91 14.09
C GLY A 248 -8.92 -8.18 15.12
N ILE A 249 -9.66 -8.95 15.89
CA ILE A 249 -10.48 -8.49 17.02
C ILE A 249 -10.18 -9.30 18.27
N ILE A 250 -10.48 -8.68 19.41
CA ILE A 250 -10.43 -9.36 20.70
C ILE A 250 -11.81 -9.96 20.97
N ILE A 251 -11.85 -11.22 21.34
CA ILE A 251 -13.05 -11.97 21.75
C ILE A 251 -12.85 -12.56 23.14
N ASP A 252 -13.93 -12.97 23.80
CA ASP A 252 -13.89 -13.45 25.20
C ASP A 252 -12.85 -14.56 25.44
N ASN A 253 -12.63 -15.42 24.46
CA ASN A 253 -11.71 -16.56 24.53
C ASN A 253 -10.37 -16.33 23.81
N GLY A 254 -9.97 -15.09 23.52
CA GLY A 254 -8.68 -14.79 22.90
C GLY A 254 -8.74 -13.82 21.71
N VAL A 255 -8.01 -14.13 20.66
CA VAL A 255 -7.86 -13.29 19.46
C VAL A 255 -8.43 -14.00 18.24
N ARG A 256 -9.17 -13.28 17.42
CA ARG A 256 -9.62 -13.76 16.11
C ARG A 256 -9.00 -12.92 15.00
N LEU A 257 -8.21 -13.55 14.15
CA LEU A 257 -7.69 -12.97 12.92
C LEU A 257 -8.65 -13.23 11.76
N PHE A 258 -8.77 -12.25 10.87
CA PHE A 258 -9.53 -12.40 9.63
C PHE A 258 -8.55 -12.68 8.48
N THR A 259 -8.83 -13.71 7.70
CA THR A 259 -8.10 -13.96 6.46
C THR A 259 -8.39 -12.86 5.43
N GLY A 260 -7.52 -12.69 4.43
CA GLY A 260 -7.75 -11.72 3.35
C GLY A 260 -9.09 -11.93 2.64
N ASN A 261 -9.49 -13.19 2.42
CA ASN A 261 -10.80 -13.55 1.86
C ASN A 261 -11.95 -13.17 2.81
N GLY A 262 -11.79 -13.41 4.11
CA GLY A 262 -12.78 -13.03 5.13
C GLY A 262 -12.99 -11.51 5.20
N SER A 263 -11.90 -10.74 5.18
CA SER A 263 -11.95 -9.27 5.16
C SER A 263 -12.61 -8.74 3.89
N SER A 264 -12.31 -9.32 2.73
CA SER A 264 -12.92 -8.98 1.44
C SER A 264 -14.41 -9.29 1.41
N PHE A 265 -14.83 -10.42 1.99
CA PHE A 265 -16.24 -10.79 2.10
C PHE A 265 -17.03 -9.82 2.98
N ILE A 266 -16.47 -9.43 4.14
CA ILE A 266 -17.09 -8.44 5.01
C ILE A 266 -17.26 -7.10 4.28
N ARG A 267 -16.21 -6.64 3.58
CA ARG A 267 -16.27 -5.41 2.78
C ARG A 267 -17.38 -5.47 1.73
N LEU A 268 -17.45 -6.55 0.96
CA LEU A 268 -18.47 -6.73 -0.08
C LEU A 268 -19.88 -6.75 0.52
N SER A 269 -20.07 -7.44 1.63
CA SER A 269 -21.37 -7.53 2.32
C SER A 269 -21.84 -6.15 2.81
N VAL A 270 -20.92 -5.33 3.37
CA VAL A 270 -21.23 -3.97 3.81
C VAL A 270 -21.57 -3.08 2.62
N GLN A 271 -20.81 -3.14 1.53
CA GLN A 271 -21.07 -2.38 0.31
C GLN A 271 -22.44 -2.72 -0.29
N THR A 272 -22.75 -4.02 -0.41
CA THR A 272 -24.04 -4.49 -0.93
C THR A 272 -25.20 -4.03 -0.07
N ALA A 273 -25.07 -4.10 1.26
CA ALA A 273 -26.09 -3.65 2.19
C ALA A 273 -26.37 -2.13 2.07
N HIS A 274 -25.33 -1.32 1.83
CA HIS A 274 -25.47 0.12 1.58
C HIS A 274 -26.16 0.41 0.25
N SER A 275 -25.72 -0.21 -0.83
CA SER A 275 -26.31 -0.04 -2.17
C SER A 275 -27.81 -0.41 -2.19
N THR A 276 -28.18 -1.48 -1.46
CA THR A 276 -29.58 -1.91 -1.35
C THR A 276 -30.41 -0.90 -0.56
N ARG A 277 -29.85 -0.28 0.49
CA ARG A 277 -30.56 0.77 1.28
C ARG A 277 -30.76 2.05 0.47
N ASP A 278 -29.77 2.47 -0.31
CA ASP A 278 -29.88 3.66 -1.14
C ASP A 278 -30.87 3.44 -2.27
N ASN A 279 -30.89 2.26 -2.89
CA ASN A 279 -31.89 1.88 -3.89
C ASN A 279 -33.30 1.78 -3.29
N ALA A 280 -33.44 1.31 -2.06
CA ALA A 280 -34.72 1.28 -1.37
C ALA A 280 -35.24 2.69 -1.01
N LYS A 281 -34.34 3.63 -0.65
CA LYS A 281 -34.70 5.05 -0.45
C LYS A 281 -35.14 5.73 -1.73
N ILE A 282 -34.51 5.42 -2.86
CA ILE A 282 -34.86 5.93 -4.20
C ILE A 282 -36.21 5.35 -4.64
N ALA A 283 -36.47 4.07 -4.38
CA ALA A 283 -37.72 3.39 -4.74
C ALA A 283 -38.91 3.80 -3.88
N CYS A 284 -38.67 4.18 -2.61
CA CYS A 284 -39.74 4.54 -1.65
C CYS A 284 -40.09 6.03 -1.60
N GLY A 285 -39.63 6.87 -2.57
CA GLY A 285 -39.97 8.29 -2.71
C GLY A 285 -40.39 8.95 -1.41
N HIS A 286 -39.46 9.62 -0.70
CA HIS A 286 -39.68 10.51 0.45
C HIS A 286 -40.97 10.24 1.29
N LYS A 287 -41.05 9.08 1.94
CA LYS A 287 -41.91 8.95 3.09
C LYS A 287 -41.05 8.91 4.34
N ASP A 288 -41.22 9.95 5.16
CA ASP A 288 -40.60 10.02 6.47
C ASP A 288 -40.87 8.73 7.25
N TYR A 289 -39.86 7.92 7.45
CA TYR A 289 -39.93 6.80 8.39
C TYR A 289 -39.77 7.39 9.77
N SER A 290 -40.90 7.74 10.39
CA SER A 290 -41.00 7.92 11.82
C SER A 290 -40.63 6.60 12.50
N ASP A 291 -39.83 6.74 13.53
CA ASP A 291 -39.24 5.72 14.40
C ASP A 291 -40.33 4.81 15.03
N ASN A 292 -40.80 3.81 14.31
CA ASN A 292 -41.56 2.70 14.83
C ASN A 292 -40.84 1.39 14.56
N GLY A 293 -40.24 0.91 15.56
CA GLY A 293 -39.64 -0.33 16.04
C GLY A 293 -39.35 -1.54 15.13
N ASP A 294 -39.71 -1.60 13.86
CA ASP A 294 -39.61 -2.82 13.02
C ASP A 294 -38.60 -2.78 11.88
N GLY A 295 -37.83 -1.70 11.74
CA GLY A 295 -36.73 -1.59 10.75
C GLY A 295 -35.49 -2.45 11.05
N GLY A 296 -35.51 -3.17 12.16
CA GLY A 296 -34.36 -3.96 12.64
C GLY A 296 -34.19 -5.36 12.01
N CYS A 297 -35.22 -5.86 11.32
CA CYS A 297 -35.26 -7.28 10.93
C CYS A 297 -34.34 -7.62 9.76
N SER A 298 -34.25 -6.79 8.73
CA SER A 298 -33.46 -7.10 7.54
C SER A 298 -31.93 -7.03 7.79
N CYS A 299 -31.48 -6.08 8.63
CA CYS A 299 -30.07 -5.99 9.00
C CYS A 299 -29.65 -7.11 9.97
N ARG A 300 -30.52 -7.53 10.88
CA ARG A 300 -30.25 -8.65 11.81
C ARG A 300 -30.18 -9.98 11.06
N ILE A 301 -30.99 -10.17 10.04
CA ILE A 301 -30.97 -11.39 9.19
C ILE A 301 -29.70 -11.45 8.35
N LEU A 302 -29.24 -10.34 7.77
CA LEU A 302 -27.97 -10.28 7.06
C LEU A 302 -26.77 -10.48 8.00
N TRP A 303 -26.77 -9.87 9.17
CA TRP A 303 -25.74 -10.06 10.19
C TRP A 303 -25.71 -11.51 10.73
N ARG A 304 -26.84 -12.12 11.00
CA ARG A 304 -26.92 -13.52 11.41
C ARG A 304 -26.41 -14.46 10.33
N ARG A 305 -26.84 -14.29 9.07
CA ARG A 305 -26.32 -15.10 7.94
C ARG A 305 -24.83 -14.89 7.72
N THR A 306 -24.31 -13.67 7.86
CA THR A 306 -22.89 -13.39 7.74
C THR A 306 -22.09 -14.01 8.89
N ALA A 307 -22.61 -13.95 10.11
CA ALA A 307 -22.00 -14.58 11.28
C ALA A 307 -22.05 -16.12 11.21
N GLU A 308 -23.13 -16.70 10.67
CA GLU A 308 -23.28 -18.15 10.47
C GLU A 308 -22.36 -18.65 9.34
N CYS A 309 -22.17 -17.90 8.24
CA CYS A 309 -21.19 -18.23 7.20
C CYS A 309 -19.74 -18.12 7.68
N VAL A 310 -19.44 -17.20 8.59
CA VAL A 310 -18.08 -17.05 9.16
C VAL A 310 -17.79 -18.10 10.23
N ASN A 311 -18.82 -18.68 10.88
CA ASN A 311 -18.66 -19.75 11.85
C ASN A 311 -18.61 -21.16 11.21
N GLY A 312 -18.86 -21.26 9.91
CA GLY A 312 -18.81 -22.52 9.12
C GLY A 312 -17.58 -22.70 8.23
N LEU A 313 -16.63 -21.76 8.28
CA LEU A 313 -15.30 -21.83 7.67
C LEU A 313 -14.24 -21.87 8.78
#